data_523bb4ec4c9c77a976861fc6e07aa483
#
_entry.id   523bb4ec4c9c77a976861fc6e07aa483
#
_cell.length_a   1.000
_cell.length_b   1.000
_cell.length_c   1.000
_cell.angle_alpha   90.00
_cell.angle_beta   90.00
_cell.angle_gamma   90.00
#
_symmetry.space_group_name_H-M   'P 1'
#
loop_
_entity.id
_entity.type
_entity.pdbx_description
1 polymer ?
#
loop_
_entity_poly.entity_id
_entity_poly.type
_entity_poly.pdbx_seq_one_letter_code
_entity_poly.pdbx_strand_id
1 'polypeptide(L)'
;MIIAFIMLFVNIFSLQSFMTSKGCLTSVLGMPKLKKMVFIFPLCYCSTDHLTIARKAEHLLKAVGVVVEYNPFHYGHAYHVNQAKKQTSSDVAIAVMSGSFLQRGEPAIVSKWARTKMALQNGVDIVCELPYIYAVQKAETFANGAVSILDALKCHSLFFGSEDGEIKAFERTAHAWHEKKTVIDLLTKEKVKEGLSYPAAAAGAFQEAIHSEHLLDLSKPNNILGFHYVKAILERAPHMQPFTSQRIASDYHDEELPDNQKIASATSIRKALKEQSSFQAVTPYLPDATLKQLHDYHSSYDLLHTQEAYFRFLKHVFHTMDTSELEGIYEIEEGIEHRMQKAMTHASSYEEYLSLVKTKRYTWTRLQRMNTHLLMNVKKKTMHALLEEKKAPYIRLLGMTRKGQQYLSLVKKELDVPLVSKLSSFSHPALDLDIRASRVFSLPICEPMQTELTKAEFKTSPIRYDEESGLFSSR
;
A
#
# COMPACT_ATOMS: atom_id res chain seq x y z
N MET A 1 -22.64 32.48 -16.10
CA MET A 1 -22.60 33.28 -14.87
C MET A 1 -21.17 33.48 -14.33
N ILE A 2 -20.24 32.51 -14.46
CA ILE A 2 -18.84 32.61 -14.00
C ILE A 2 -17.99 33.54 -14.91
N ILE A 3 -18.21 33.58 -16.22
CA ILE A 3 -17.46 34.41 -17.16
C ILE A 3 -17.80 35.90 -17.00
N ALA A 4 -19.03 36.23 -16.61
CA ALA A 4 -19.44 37.61 -16.31
C ALA A 4 -18.79 38.15 -15.02
N PHE A 5 -18.44 37.29 -14.07
CA PHE A 5 -17.79 37.67 -12.81
C PHE A 5 -16.28 37.96 -13.00
N ILE A 6 -15.63 37.27 -13.93
CA ILE A 6 -14.19 37.45 -14.22
C ILE A 6 -13.97 38.75 -15.00
N MET A 7 -14.87 39.11 -15.91
CA MET A 7 -14.80 40.39 -16.65
C MET A 7 -15.05 41.62 -15.78
N LEU A 8 -15.77 41.46 -14.66
CA LEU A 8 -16.00 42.57 -13.71
C LEU A 8 -14.76 42.84 -12.84
N PHE A 9 -13.98 41.77 -12.53
CA PHE A 9 -12.77 41.89 -11.72
C PHE A 9 -11.57 42.48 -12.49
N VAL A 10 -11.46 42.22 -13.78
CA VAL A 10 -10.40 42.79 -14.63
C VAL A 10 -10.60 44.29 -14.83
N ASN A 11 -11.85 44.78 -14.88
CA ASN A 11 -12.14 46.23 -15.04
C ASN A 11 -11.92 47.04 -13.74
N ILE A 12 -11.99 46.39 -12.58
CA ILE A 12 -11.73 47.09 -11.29
C ILE A 12 -10.24 47.30 -11.08
N PHE A 13 -9.37 46.38 -11.50
CA PHE A 13 -7.91 46.50 -11.40
C PHE A 13 -7.30 47.54 -12.37
N SER A 14 -7.89 47.79 -13.53
CA SER A 14 -7.44 48.83 -14.45
C SER A 14 -7.86 50.25 -14.02
N LEU A 15 -8.88 50.40 -13.21
CA LEU A 15 -9.29 51.69 -12.64
C LEU A 15 -8.46 52.13 -11.45
N GLN A 16 -7.87 51.20 -10.70
CA GLN A 16 -7.01 51.51 -9.56
C GLN A 16 -5.62 52.02 -9.99
N SER A 17 -5.11 51.61 -11.16
CA SER A 17 -3.83 52.12 -11.69
C SER A 17 -3.94 53.57 -12.24
N PHE A 18 -5.13 54.04 -12.48
CA PHE A 18 -5.32 55.40 -13.07
C PHE A 18 -5.52 56.53 -12.01
N MET A 19 -5.70 56.17 -10.77
CA MET A 19 -5.96 57.16 -9.70
C MET A 19 -4.73 57.64 -8.92
N THR A 20 -3.54 57.19 -9.28
CA THR A 20 -2.28 57.62 -8.57
C THR A 20 -1.46 58.68 -9.31
N SER A 21 -1.90 59.21 -10.43
CA SER A 21 -1.26 60.39 -11.07
C SER A 21 -2.13 61.64 -10.81
N LYS A 22 -1.63 62.47 -9.90
CA LYS A 22 -2.15 63.82 -9.64
C LYS A 22 -2.03 64.65 -10.96
N GLY A 23 -3.16 65.13 -11.46
CA GLY A 23 -3.17 66.17 -12.43
C GLY A 23 -4.26 66.05 -13.48
N CYS A 24 -5.22 66.95 -13.41
CA CYS A 24 -6.06 67.41 -14.53
C CYS A 24 -7.20 66.50 -14.98
N LEU A 25 -8.36 66.64 -14.38
CA LEU A 25 -9.64 66.33 -15.06
C LEU A 25 -10.71 67.39 -14.69
N THR A 26 -10.53 68.61 -15.23
CA THR A 26 -11.55 69.67 -15.13
C THR A 26 -11.94 70.27 -16.51
N SER A 27 -11.81 69.56 -17.58
CA SER A 27 -12.20 70.10 -18.88
C SER A 27 -12.68 69.15 -19.94
N VAL A 28 -13.58 68.24 -19.61
CA VAL A 28 -14.45 67.63 -20.65
C VAL A 28 -15.68 67.09 -19.92
N LEU A 29 -16.73 67.82 -19.87
CA LEU A 29 -18.15 67.45 -20.00
C LEU A 29 -19.02 68.60 -19.57
N GLY A 30 -19.35 69.47 -20.52
CA GLY A 30 -20.38 70.51 -20.41
C GLY A 30 -21.75 69.86 -20.30
N MET A 31 -22.28 69.75 -19.09
CA MET A 31 -23.74 69.62 -18.89
C MET A 31 -24.11 70.29 -17.56
N PRO A 32 -25.08 71.22 -17.55
CA PRO A 32 -25.51 71.88 -16.35
C PRO A 32 -26.61 71.11 -15.63
N LYS A 33 -26.50 71.13 -14.31
CA LYS A 33 -27.53 70.79 -13.34
C LYS A 33 -27.76 69.28 -13.10
N LEU A 34 -26.96 68.74 -12.15
CA LEU A 34 -27.49 67.73 -11.25
C LEU A 34 -27.16 68.11 -9.81
N LYS A 35 -28.26 68.38 -9.08
CA LYS A 35 -28.26 68.75 -7.68
C LYS A 35 -27.62 67.64 -6.83
N LYS A 36 -26.85 68.07 -5.84
CA LYS A 36 -26.24 67.31 -4.72
C LYS A 36 -26.96 65.98 -4.45
N MET A 37 -26.35 64.88 -4.88
CA MET A 37 -26.57 63.55 -4.30
C MET A 37 -25.30 63.16 -3.59
N VAL A 38 -25.36 63.32 -2.24
CA VAL A 38 -24.29 62.84 -1.35
C VAL A 38 -24.38 61.34 -1.32
N PHE A 39 -23.52 60.66 -2.06
CA PHE A 39 -23.30 59.24 -1.86
C PHE A 39 -22.43 59.05 -0.61
N ILE A 40 -23.07 58.72 0.49
CA ILE A 40 -22.40 58.18 1.65
C ILE A 40 -22.05 56.75 1.28
N PHE A 41 -20.82 56.50 0.82
CA PHE A 41 -20.26 55.17 0.82
C PHE A 41 -20.00 54.81 2.27
N PRO A 42 -20.60 53.73 2.78
CA PRO A 42 -20.14 53.18 4.04
C PRO A 42 -18.70 52.71 3.81
N LEU A 43 -17.74 53.31 4.50
CA LEU A 43 -16.42 52.71 4.70
C LEU A 43 -16.66 51.33 5.27
N CYS A 44 -16.68 50.32 4.42
CA CYS A 44 -16.52 48.94 4.86
C CYS A 44 -15.18 48.87 5.54
N TYR A 45 -15.21 48.85 6.86
CA TYR A 45 -14.14 48.44 7.73
C TYR A 45 -13.76 47.01 7.24
N CYS A 46 -12.70 46.93 6.45
CA CYS A 46 -12.08 45.64 6.15
C CYS A 46 -11.49 45.18 7.47
N SER A 47 -12.29 44.43 8.21
CA SER A 47 -11.83 43.80 9.44
C SER A 47 -10.64 42.91 9.10
N THR A 48 -9.67 42.87 9.98
CA THR A 48 -8.49 42.01 9.94
C THR A 48 -8.83 40.52 9.78
N ASP A 49 -10.10 40.15 9.84
CA ASP A 49 -10.63 38.80 9.65
C ASP A 49 -10.49 38.27 8.20
N HIS A 50 -10.51 39.12 7.15
CA HIS A 50 -10.25 38.69 5.79
C HIS A 50 -8.80 38.33 5.51
N LEU A 51 -7.85 38.94 6.22
CA LEU A 51 -6.45 38.54 6.21
C LEU A 51 -6.23 37.20 6.96
N THR A 52 -7.04 36.95 7.99
CA THR A 52 -7.03 35.71 8.75
C THR A 52 -7.68 34.54 7.95
N ILE A 53 -8.73 34.85 7.15
CA ILE A 53 -9.33 33.84 6.22
C ILE A 53 -8.41 33.56 5.05
N ALA A 54 -7.72 34.55 4.49
CA ALA A 54 -6.72 34.33 3.45
C ALA A 54 -5.47 33.58 3.98
N ARG A 55 -5.08 33.82 5.25
CA ARG A 55 -4.02 33.02 5.92
C ARG A 55 -4.46 31.61 6.31
N LYS A 56 -5.74 31.31 6.42
CA LYS A 56 -6.30 29.98 6.65
C LYS A 56 -6.49 29.15 5.37
N ALA A 57 -6.26 29.71 4.18
CA ALA A 57 -6.06 28.99 2.94
C ALA A 57 -4.64 28.36 2.87
N GLU A 58 -3.90 28.43 3.98
CA GLU A 58 -2.53 27.95 4.12
C GLU A 58 -2.51 26.43 4.29
N HIS A 59 -1.84 25.79 3.35
CA HIS A 59 -1.42 24.40 3.35
C HIS A 59 -2.51 23.35 3.61
N LEU A 60 -3.26 23.06 2.58
CA LEU A 60 -3.90 21.75 2.50
C LEU A 60 -2.78 20.71 2.53
N LEU A 61 -2.64 19.96 3.64
CA LEU A 61 -1.62 18.93 3.78
C LEU A 61 -1.71 17.95 2.59
N LYS A 62 -0.62 17.79 1.86
CA LYS A 62 -0.54 16.83 0.76
C LYS A 62 -0.07 15.48 1.27
N ALA A 63 -0.70 14.41 0.82
CA ALA A 63 -0.32 13.06 1.18
C ALA A 63 0.23 12.28 -0.01
N VAL A 64 1.32 11.54 0.24
CA VAL A 64 1.82 10.50 -0.65
C VAL A 64 1.53 9.13 -0.06
N GLY A 65 0.98 8.24 -0.91
CA GLY A 65 0.79 6.84 -0.58
C GLY A 65 2.01 6.00 -0.90
N VAL A 66 2.31 5.03 -0.04
CA VAL A 66 3.28 3.95 -0.30
C VAL A 66 2.62 2.61 0.03
N VAL A 67 2.90 1.59 -0.78
CA VAL A 67 2.37 0.23 -0.56
C VAL A 67 3.50 -0.65 -0.08
N VAL A 68 3.34 -1.28 1.09
CA VAL A 68 4.47 -1.84 1.83
C VAL A 68 4.14 -3.13 2.58
N GLU A 69 5.16 -3.87 2.94
CA GLU A 69 5.09 -5.04 3.82
C GLU A 69 5.85 -4.84 5.12
N TYR A 70 6.97 -4.13 5.08
CA TYR A 70 7.87 -3.88 6.22
C TYR A 70 8.24 -5.16 6.98
N ASN A 71 8.86 -6.08 6.28
CA ASN A 71 9.09 -7.45 6.76
C ASN A 71 10.60 -7.82 6.90
N PRO A 72 11.33 -7.24 7.89
CA PRO A 72 10.98 -6.11 8.74
C PRO A 72 11.23 -4.75 8.05
N PHE A 73 10.92 -3.65 8.76
CA PHE A 73 11.32 -2.30 8.32
C PHE A 73 12.85 -2.16 8.39
N HIS A 74 13.51 -1.67 7.34
CA HIS A 74 14.96 -1.53 7.26
C HIS A 74 15.35 -0.17 6.65
N TYR A 75 16.64 0.18 6.62
CA TYR A 75 17.10 1.48 6.12
C TYR A 75 16.68 1.77 4.68
N GLY A 76 16.56 0.75 3.82
CA GLY A 76 15.99 0.92 2.47
C GLY A 76 14.56 1.44 2.49
N HIS A 77 13.73 1.02 3.45
CA HIS A 77 12.38 1.54 3.62
C HIS A 77 12.38 2.97 4.16
N ALA A 78 13.27 3.32 5.10
CA ALA A 78 13.42 4.69 5.57
C ALA A 78 13.81 5.64 4.42
N TYR A 79 14.76 5.22 3.60
CA TYR A 79 15.13 5.95 2.39
C TYR A 79 13.94 6.14 1.45
N HIS A 80 13.18 5.07 1.18
CA HIS A 80 11.99 5.09 0.32
C HIS A 80 10.93 6.09 0.81
N VAL A 81 10.60 6.10 2.10
CA VAL A 81 9.63 7.04 2.70
C VAL A 81 10.11 8.49 2.56
N ASN A 82 11.41 8.74 2.82
CA ASN A 82 11.99 10.08 2.66
C ASN A 82 11.95 10.55 1.20
N GLN A 83 12.30 9.67 0.24
CA GLN A 83 12.21 10.00 -1.18
C GLN A 83 10.76 10.23 -1.62
N ALA A 84 9.81 9.44 -1.12
CA ALA A 84 8.39 9.63 -1.38
C ALA A 84 7.94 11.04 -1.00
N LYS A 85 8.17 11.48 0.24
CA LYS A 85 7.83 12.85 0.68
C LYS A 85 8.55 13.91 -0.13
N LYS A 86 9.85 13.75 -0.39
CA LYS A 86 10.68 14.74 -1.09
C LYS A 86 10.26 14.92 -2.53
N GLN A 87 10.15 13.82 -3.31
CA GLN A 87 9.88 13.90 -4.75
C GLN A 87 8.45 14.34 -5.06
N THR A 88 7.49 14.02 -4.19
CA THR A 88 6.10 14.42 -4.35
C THR A 88 5.76 15.74 -3.65
N SER A 89 6.73 16.36 -2.96
CA SER A 89 6.51 17.55 -2.12
C SER A 89 5.32 17.35 -1.17
N SER A 90 5.24 16.16 -0.55
CA SER A 90 4.13 15.79 0.35
C SER A 90 4.50 15.94 1.81
N ASP A 91 3.53 16.40 2.61
CA ASP A 91 3.68 16.61 4.05
C ASP A 91 3.52 15.31 4.83
N VAL A 92 2.66 14.41 4.32
CA VAL A 92 2.20 13.20 4.99
C VAL A 92 2.51 11.97 4.13
N ALA A 93 3.10 10.93 4.73
CA ALA A 93 3.27 9.62 4.12
C ALA A 93 2.24 8.64 4.69
N ILE A 94 1.43 8.05 3.80
CA ILE A 94 0.43 7.04 4.14
C ILE A 94 0.89 5.69 3.64
N ALA A 95 1.14 4.76 4.56
CA ALA A 95 1.49 3.39 4.25
C ALA A 95 0.25 2.48 4.24
N VAL A 96 -0.04 1.87 3.10
CA VAL A 96 -0.96 0.73 3.00
C VAL A 96 -0.12 -0.52 3.14
N MET A 97 -0.28 -1.21 4.29
CA MET A 97 0.61 -2.29 4.72
C MET A 97 -0.15 -3.62 4.79
N SER A 98 0.42 -4.67 4.20
CA SER A 98 -0.09 -6.04 4.34
C SER A 98 -0.24 -6.43 5.81
N GLY A 99 -1.32 -7.11 6.16
CA GLY A 99 -1.63 -7.56 7.51
C GLY A 99 -0.72 -8.69 8.00
N SER A 100 -1.30 -9.76 8.54
CA SER A 100 -0.57 -10.91 9.10
C SER A 100 0.15 -11.76 8.06
N PHE A 101 -0.40 -11.84 6.84
CA PHE A 101 0.20 -12.54 5.70
C PHE A 101 0.45 -11.58 4.54
N LEU A 102 1.52 -11.83 3.80
CA LEU A 102 2.08 -10.94 2.80
C LEU A 102 1.67 -11.33 1.38
N GLN A 103 1.99 -10.51 0.41
CA GLN A 103 1.60 -10.67 -0.99
C GLN A 103 1.97 -12.03 -1.58
N ARG A 104 3.11 -12.58 -1.19
CA ARG A 104 3.60 -13.89 -1.66
C ARG A 104 3.07 -15.08 -0.89
N GLY A 105 2.20 -14.88 0.12
CA GLY A 105 1.68 -15.92 0.98
C GLY A 105 2.63 -16.29 2.14
N GLU A 106 3.58 -15.43 2.48
CA GLU A 106 4.43 -15.61 3.65
C GLU A 106 3.76 -14.99 4.88
N PRO A 107 3.94 -15.55 6.09
CA PRO A 107 3.63 -14.82 7.31
C PRO A 107 4.59 -13.64 7.44
N ALA A 108 4.14 -12.53 7.96
CA ALA A 108 5.03 -11.45 8.36
C ALA A 108 5.91 -11.91 9.52
N ILE A 109 7.19 -11.48 9.55
CA ILE A 109 8.15 -11.92 10.59
C ILE A 109 7.70 -11.59 12.02
N VAL A 110 6.95 -10.49 12.19
CA VAL A 110 6.31 -10.06 13.44
C VAL A 110 4.92 -9.49 13.16
N SER A 111 4.12 -9.27 14.20
CA SER A 111 2.75 -8.77 14.07
C SER A 111 2.66 -7.44 13.32
N LYS A 112 1.50 -7.16 12.72
CA LYS A 112 1.22 -5.86 12.08
C LYS A 112 1.35 -4.69 13.06
N TRP A 113 1.08 -4.91 14.36
CA TRP A 113 1.22 -3.89 15.40
C TRP A 113 2.68 -3.48 15.63
N ALA A 114 3.59 -4.46 15.69
CA ALA A 114 5.03 -4.19 15.79
C ALA A 114 5.54 -3.46 14.53
N ARG A 115 5.13 -3.89 13.34
CA ARG A 115 5.51 -3.25 12.07
C ARG A 115 4.94 -1.84 11.94
N THR A 116 3.73 -1.59 12.46
CA THR A 116 3.16 -0.23 12.56
C THR A 116 4.02 0.68 13.41
N LYS A 117 4.48 0.21 14.58
CA LYS A 117 5.40 1.00 15.43
C LYS A 117 6.71 1.30 14.72
N MET A 118 7.30 0.30 14.05
CA MET A 118 8.52 0.51 13.23
C MET A 118 8.31 1.60 12.18
N ALA A 119 7.18 1.56 11.47
CA ALA A 119 6.87 2.52 10.41
C ALA A 119 6.69 3.95 10.94
N LEU A 120 5.90 4.12 11.99
CA LEU A 120 5.63 5.44 12.59
C LEU A 120 6.90 6.10 13.13
N GLN A 121 7.80 5.32 13.77
CA GLN A 121 9.07 5.82 14.28
C GLN A 121 10.08 6.18 13.18
N ASN A 122 9.84 5.74 11.95
CA ASN A 122 10.75 5.95 10.82
C ASN A 122 10.13 6.79 9.69
N GLY A 123 9.22 7.72 10.02
CA GLY A 123 8.77 8.78 9.12
C GLY A 123 7.47 8.53 8.36
N VAL A 124 6.78 7.41 8.60
CA VAL A 124 5.42 7.19 8.11
C VAL A 124 4.43 7.90 9.05
N ASP A 125 3.44 8.61 8.50
CA ASP A 125 2.49 9.37 9.31
C ASP A 125 1.17 8.64 9.56
N ILE A 126 0.76 7.77 8.64
CA ILE A 126 -0.46 6.95 8.76
C ILE A 126 -0.15 5.54 8.27
N VAL A 127 -0.57 4.53 9.03
CA VAL A 127 -0.50 3.13 8.62
C VAL A 127 -1.90 2.55 8.57
N CYS A 128 -2.31 2.09 7.39
CA CYS A 128 -3.56 1.37 7.16
C CYS A 128 -3.27 -0.08 6.76
N GLU A 129 -4.10 -1.01 7.22
CA GLU A 129 -3.99 -2.42 6.82
C GLU A 129 -4.57 -2.62 5.41
N LEU A 130 -3.84 -3.30 4.55
CA LEU A 130 -4.39 -3.85 3.32
C LEU A 130 -5.20 -5.10 3.68
N PRO A 131 -6.52 -5.15 3.43
CA PRO A 131 -7.35 -6.31 3.74
C PRO A 131 -6.80 -7.60 3.14
N TYR A 132 -6.92 -8.72 3.85
CA TYR A 132 -6.42 -10.03 3.45
C TYR A 132 -6.80 -10.39 2.01
N ILE A 133 -8.04 -10.06 1.61
CA ILE A 133 -8.55 -10.32 0.26
C ILE A 133 -7.73 -9.66 -0.85
N TYR A 134 -6.97 -8.62 -0.53
CA TYR A 134 -6.03 -7.93 -1.43
C TYR A 134 -4.57 -8.20 -1.08
N ALA A 135 -4.26 -8.49 0.18
CA ALA A 135 -2.88 -8.67 0.63
C ALA A 135 -2.25 -9.95 0.07
N VAL A 136 -2.93 -11.10 0.20
CA VAL A 136 -2.41 -12.40 -0.27
C VAL A 136 -2.94 -12.67 -1.69
N GLN A 137 -2.33 -12.00 -2.69
CA GLN A 137 -2.87 -11.98 -4.06
C GLN A 137 -1.79 -11.84 -5.14
N LYS A 138 -2.20 -12.08 -6.39
CA LYS A 138 -1.42 -11.68 -7.56
C LYS A 138 -1.27 -10.16 -7.61
N ALA A 139 -0.19 -9.68 -8.27
CA ALA A 139 0.19 -8.27 -8.29
C ALA A 139 -0.94 -7.31 -8.70
N GLU A 140 -1.74 -7.67 -9.69
CA GLU A 140 -2.88 -6.86 -10.16
C GLU A 140 -3.93 -6.63 -9.07
N THR A 141 -4.38 -7.70 -8.41
CA THR A 141 -5.40 -7.61 -7.35
C THR A 141 -4.85 -6.88 -6.12
N PHE A 142 -3.60 -7.14 -5.76
CA PHE A 142 -2.89 -6.44 -4.69
C PHE A 142 -2.82 -4.93 -4.95
N ALA A 143 -2.39 -4.52 -6.16
CA ALA A 143 -2.31 -3.13 -6.56
C ALA A 143 -3.67 -2.43 -6.55
N ASN A 144 -4.72 -3.10 -7.08
CA ASN A 144 -6.07 -2.57 -7.09
C ASN A 144 -6.61 -2.27 -5.69
N GLY A 145 -6.41 -3.19 -4.73
CA GLY A 145 -6.81 -2.98 -3.34
C GLY A 145 -6.06 -1.84 -2.68
N ALA A 146 -4.73 -1.80 -2.85
CA ALA A 146 -3.89 -0.76 -2.27
C ALA A 146 -4.21 0.64 -2.82
N VAL A 147 -4.31 0.78 -4.16
CA VAL A 147 -4.66 2.05 -4.82
C VAL A 147 -6.06 2.51 -4.39
N SER A 148 -7.02 1.60 -4.23
CA SER A 148 -8.38 1.97 -3.79
C SER A 148 -8.42 2.56 -2.37
N ILE A 149 -7.55 2.10 -1.47
CA ILE A 149 -7.42 2.67 -0.12
C ILE A 149 -6.77 4.05 -0.18
N LEU A 150 -5.70 4.21 -0.97
CA LEU A 150 -5.01 5.49 -1.12
C LEU A 150 -5.91 6.55 -1.79
N ASP A 151 -6.72 6.14 -2.77
CA ASP A 151 -7.73 6.97 -3.42
C ASP A 151 -8.80 7.42 -2.43
N ALA A 152 -9.36 6.50 -1.66
CA ALA A 152 -10.33 6.81 -0.61
C ALA A 152 -9.75 7.77 0.43
N LEU A 153 -8.46 7.64 0.79
CA LEU A 153 -7.73 8.54 1.69
C LEU A 153 -7.30 9.85 1.03
N LYS A 154 -7.72 10.11 -0.23
CA LYS A 154 -7.40 11.35 -0.96
C LYS A 154 -5.91 11.61 -1.12
N CYS A 155 -5.10 10.55 -1.29
CA CYS A 155 -3.69 10.71 -1.60
C CYS A 155 -3.51 11.41 -2.94
N HIS A 156 -2.66 12.44 -2.95
CA HIS A 156 -2.30 13.18 -4.15
C HIS A 156 -1.37 12.37 -5.06
N SER A 157 -0.51 11.54 -4.46
CA SER A 157 0.50 10.79 -5.19
C SER A 157 0.63 9.37 -4.63
N LEU A 158 1.09 8.46 -5.47
CA LEU A 158 1.60 7.14 -5.07
C LEU A 158 3.07 7.04 -5.48
N PHE A 159 3.93 6.64 -4.55
CA PHE A 159 5.36 6.47 -4.77
C PHE A 159 5.79 5.01 -4.57
N PHE A 160 6.58 4.47 -5.50
CA PHE A 160 7.09 3.10 -5.43
C PHE A 160 8.54 3.00 -5.93
N GLY A 161 9.27 2.00 -5.49
CA GLY A 161 10.60 1.67 -6.01
C GLY A 161 10.51 0.65 -7.14
N SER A 162 11.30 0.81 -8.18
CA SER A 162 11.36 -0.10 -9.33
C SER A 162 12.78 -0.39 -9.77
N GLU A 163 12.98 -1.39 -10.61
CA GLU A 163 14.27 -1.66 -11.24
C GLU A 163 14.59 -0.64 -12.34
N ASP A 164 13.56 -0.15 -13.04
CA ASP A 164 13.69 0.81 -14.14
C ASP A 164 13.96 2.24 -13.63
N GLY A 165 13.16 2.74 -12.70
CA GLY A 165 13.30 4.08 -12.10
C GLY A 165 12.70 5.23 -12.91
N GLU A 166 12.16 5.00 -14.13
CA GLU A 166 11.57 6.03 -14.99
C GLU A 166 10.04 5.90 -15.10
N ILE A 167 9.30 6.84 -14.51
CA ILE A 167 7.82 6.77 -14.49
C ILE A 167 7.19 6.77 -15.88
N LYS A 168 7.77 7.45 -16.84
CA LYS A 168 7.27 7.51 -18.23
C LYS A 168 7.28 6.13 -18.90
N ALA A 169 8.22 5.25 -18.56
CA ALA A 169 8.24 3.87 -19.06
C ALA A 169 7.02 3.10 -18.58
N PHE A 170 6.61 3.30 -17.31
CA PHE A 170 5.39 2.69 -16.74
C PHE A 170 4.12 3.20 -17.42
N GLU A 171 4.02 4.52 -17.61
CA GLU A 171 2.87 5.13 -18.29
C GLU A 171 2.74 4.64 -19.74
N ARG A 172 3.83 4.68 -20.50
CA ARG A 172 3.85 4.15 -21.89
C ARG A 172 3.41 2.69 -21.94
N THR A 173 3.98 1.86 -21.05
CA THR A 173 3.65 0.44 -20.98
C THR A 173 2.19 0.19 -20.61
N ALA A 174 1.63 0.97 -19.68
CA ALA A 174 0.23 0.85 -19.27
C ALA A 174 -0.73 1.27 -20.39
N HIS A 175 -0.44 2.34 -21.12
CA HIS A 175 -1.21 2.74 -22.28
C HIS A 175 -1.16 1.70 -23.40
N ALA A 176 0.03 1.22 -23.76
CA ALA A 176 0.22 0.19 -24.79
C ALA A 176 -0.51 -1.13 -24.41
N TRP A 177 -0.46 -1.51 -23.13
CA TRP A 177 -1.24 -2.66 -22.62
C TRP A 177 -2.75 -2.44 -22.80
N HIS A 178 -3.24 -1.25 -22.45
CA HIS A 178 -4.66 -0.93 -22.57
C HIS A 178 -5.14 -1.01 -24.03
N GLU A 179 -4.40 -0.42 -24.96
CA GLU A 179 -4.71 -0.43 -26.40
C GLU A 179 -4.71 -1.84 -27.00
N LYS A 180 -3.81 -2.70 -26.57
CA LYS A 180 -3.63 -4.06 -27.12
C LYS A 180 -4.21 -5.17 -26.22
N LYS A 181 -4.99 -4.81 -25.22
CA LYS A 181 -5.51 -5.72 -24.19
C LYS A 181 -6.09 -7.01 -24.76
N THR A 182 -6.96 -6.93 -25.76
CA THR A 182 -7.62 -8.10 -26.33
C THR A 182 -6.62 -9.07 -26.97
N VAL A 183 -5.61 -8.56 -27.67
CA VAL A 183 -4.55 -9.38 -28.31
C VAL A 183 -3.68 -10.02 -27.23
N ILE A 184 -3.26 -9.26 -26.23
CA ILE A 184 -2.45 -9.74 -25.11
C ILE A 184 -3.18 -10.85 -24.35
N ASP A 185 -4.48 -10.66 -24.05
CA ASP A 185 -5.29 -11.65 -23.35
C ASP A 185 -5.43 -12.98 -24.15
N LEU A 186 -5.54 -12.90 -25.48
CA LEU A 186 -5.58 -14.08 -26.37
C LEU A 186 -4.24 -14.82 -26.36
N LEU A 187 -3.15 -14.12 -26.64
CA LEU A 187 -1.80 -14.69 -26.65
C LEU A 187 -1.41 -15.27 -25.26
N THR A 188 -1.81 -14.60 -24.19
CA THR A 188 -1.58 -15.10 -22.82
C THR A 188 -2.27 -16.45 -22.60
N LYS A 189 -3.53 -16.59 -23.04
CA LYS A 189 -4.28 -17.85 -22.94
C LYS A 189 -3.62 -18.99 -23.74
N GLU A 190 -3.10 -18.69 -24.93
CA GLU A 190 -2.39 -19.66 -25.76
C GLU A 190 -1.12 -20.13 -25.06
N LYS A 191 -0.28 -19.21 -24.60
CA LYS A 191 0.96 -19.50 -23.90
C LYS A 191 0.76 -20.28 -22.58
N VAL A 192 -0.34 -20.02 -21.87
CA VAL A 192 -0.72 -20.81 -20.68
C VAL A 192 -1.10 -22.25 -21.07
N LYS A 193 -1.81 -22.46 -22.20
CA LYS A 193 -2.11 -23.81 -22.72
C LYS A 193 -0.85 -24.57 -23.09
N GLU A 194 0.20 -23.89 -23.55
CA GLU A 194 1.53 -24.47 -23.83
C GLU A 194 2.31 -24.85 -22.56
N GLY A 195 1.76 -24.56 -21.37
CA GLY A 195 2.34 -24.94 -20.07
C GLY A 195 3.19 -23.88 -19.39
N LEU A 196 3.22 -22.64 -19.90
CA LEU A 196 3.88 -21.54 -19.22
C LEU A 196 3.08 -21.10 -17.97
N SER A 197 3.80 -20.60 -16.97
CA SER A 197 3.14 -19.92 -15.85
C SER A 197 2.47 -18.63 -16.33
N TYR A 198 1.34 -18.24 -15.72
CA TYR A 198 0.61 -17.02 -16.12
C TYR A 198 1.51 -15.77 -16.20
N PRO A 199 2.41 -15.46 -15.23
CA PRO A 199 3.30 -14.31 -15.36
C PRO A 199 4.23 -14.38 -16.58
N ALA A 200 4.81 -15.55 -16.85
CA ALA A 200 5.67 -15.75 -18.03
C ALA A 200 4.88 -15.65 -19.33
N ALA A 201 3.68 -16.23 -19.37
CA ALA A 201 2.77 -16.16 -20.50
C ALA A 201 2.35 -14.70 -20.80
N ALA A 202 1.96 -13.95 -19.77
CA ALA A 202 1.55 -12.56 -19.91
C ALA A 202 2.70 -11.64 -20.37
N ALA A 203 3.90 -11.81 -19.80
CA ALA A 203 5.09 -11.07 -20.23
C ALA A 203 5.47 -11.38 -21.69
N GLY A 204 5.47 -12.68 -22.08
CA GLY A 204 5.74 -13.09 -23.45
C GLY A 204 4.67 -12.61 -24.44
N ALA A 205 3.39 -12.67 -24.07
CA ALA A 205 2.28 -12.14 -24.87
C ALA A 205 2.39 -10.63 -25.08
N PHE A 206 2.77 -9.89 -24.05
CA PHE A 206 3.00 -8.45 -24.13
C PHE A 206 4.14 -8.10 -25.08
N GLN A 207 5.28 -8.78 -24.98
CA GLN A 207 6.42 -8.57 -25.90
C GLN A 207 6.06 -8.88 -27.36
N GLU A 208 5.25 -9.93 -27.59
CA GLU A 208 4.81 -10.33 -28.94
C GLU A 208 3.78 -9.37 -29.52
N ALA A 209 2.85 -8.85 -28.70
CA ALA A 209 1.79 -7.96 -29.16
C ALA A 209 2.29 -6.52 -29.42
N ILE A 210 3.40 -6.13 -28.81
CA ILE A 210 3.88 -4.74 -28.85
C ILE A 210 5.36 -4.72 -29.20
N HIS A 211 5.63 -4.31 -30.44
CA HIS A 211 6.98 -4.06 -30.96
C HIS A 211 7.32 -2.57 -30.74
N SER A 212 7.70 -2.19 -29.53
CA SER A 212 8.11 -0.81 -29.23
C SER A 212 9.40 -0.83 -28.40
N GLU A 213 10.30 0.06 -28.76
CA GLU A 213 11.47 0.35 -27.93
C GLU A 213 11.06 1.14 -26.67
N HIS A 214 11.80 0.99 -25.59
CA HIS A 214 11.57 1.72 -24.32
C HIS A 214 10.33 1.32 -23.50
N LEU A 215 9.89 0.07 -23.59
CA LEU A 215 8.88 -0.50 -22.68
C LEU A 215 9.55 -1.17 -21.48
N LEU A 216 8.79 -1.31 -20.40
CA LEU A 216 9.24 -1.97 -19.18
C LEU A 216 9.56 -3.45 -19.38
N ASP A 217 10.63 -3.90 -18.76
CA ASP A 217 10.84 -5.34 -18.52
C ASP A 217 9.89 -5.82 -17.41
N LEU A 218 8.76 -6.40 -17.81
CA LEU A 218 7.75 -6.94 -16.91
C LEU A 218 8.15 -8.29 -16.27
N SER A 219 9.32 -8.83 -16.58
CA SER A 219 9.89 -9.99 -15.87
C SER A 219 10.45 -9.61 -14.50
N LYS A 220 10.78 -8.35 -14.30
CA LYS A 220 11.33 -7.83 -13.03
C LYS A 220 10.22 -7.62 -12.00
N PRO A 221 10.43 -8.09 -10.75
CA PRO A 221 9.35 -8.15 -9.75
C PRO A 221 8.82 -6.79 -9.28
N ASN A 222 9.65 -5.75 -9.21
CA ASN A 222 9.17 -4.43 -8.83
C ASN A 222 8.64 -3.64 -10.03
N ASN A 223 9.15 -3.90 -11.23
CA ASN A 223 8.58 -3.33 -12.46
C ASN A 223 7.16 -3.83 -12.70
N ILE A 224 6.91 -5.16 -12.61
CA ILE A 224 5.54 -5.68 -12.79
C ILE A 224 4.58 -5.17 -11.73
N LEU A 225 5.02 -5.01 -10.48
CA LEU A 225 4.19 -4.47 -9.40
C LEU A 225 3.89 -2.98 -9.64
N GLY A 226 4.92 -2.18 -9.98
CA GLY A 226 4.77 -0.77 -10.32
C GLY A 226 3.86 -0.55 -11.53
N PHE A 227 3.98 -1.40 -12.57
CA PHE A 227 3.07 -1.40 -13.70
C PHE A 227 1.61 -1.57 -13.28
N HIS A 228 1.32 -2.50 -12.37
CA HIS A 228 -0.05 -2.69 -11.87
C HIS A 228 -0.53 -1.52 -11.00
N TYR A 229 0.36 -0.80 -10.28
CA TYR A 229 -0.02 0.43 -9.59
C TYR A 229 -0.43 1.52 -10.58
N VAL A 230 0.39 1.77 -11.61
CA VAL A 230 0.08 2.77 -12.63
C VAL A 230 -1.21 2.42 -13.38
N LYS A 231 -1.39 1.15 -13.75
CA LYS A 231 -2.64 0.66 -14.36
C LYS A 231 -3.85 0.91 -13.46
N ALA A 232 -3.76 0.59 -12.17
CA ALA A 232 -4.84 0.82 -11.21
C ALA A 232 -5.16 2.31 -11.02
N ILE A 233 -4.14 3.18 -11.03
CA ILE A 233 -4.31 4.64 -10.99
C ILE A 233 -5.07 5.13 -12.22
N LEU A 234 -4.66 4.73 -13.42
CA LEU A 234 -5.33 5.12 -14.67
C LEU A 234 -6.81 4.68 -14.72
N GLU A 235 -7.10 3.50 -14.18
CA GLU A 235 -8.45 2.92 -14.21
C GLU A 235 -9.41 3.53 -13.16
N ARG A 236 -8.93 3.99 -12.00
CA ARG A 236 -9.80 4.36 -10.87
C ARG A 236 -9.49 5.66 -10.15
N ALA A 237 -8.25 6.12 -10.19
CA ALA A 237 -7.77 7.29 -9.44
C ALA A 237 -6.98 8.26 -10.33
N PRO A 238 -7.53 8.72 -11.47
CA PRO A 238 -6.77 9.50 -12.47
C PRO A 238 -6.26 10.85 -11.94
N HIS A 239 -6.72 11.29 -10.76
CA HIS A 239 -6.20 12.47 -10.08
C HIS A 239 -4.91 12.19 -9.29
N MET A 240 -4.61 10.91 -8.98
CA MET A 240 -3.41 10.50 -8.26
C MET A 240 -2.22 10.42 -9.21
N GLN A 241 -1.11 11.05 -8.84
CA GLN A 241 0.10 11.06 -9.65
C GLN A 241 1.03 9.91 -9.24
N PRO A 242 1.43 9.02 -10.16
CA PRO A 242 2.41 7.99 -9.87
C PRO A 242 3.83 8.57 -9.92
N PHE A 243 4.68 8.13 -8.97
CA PHE A 243 6.10 8.43 -8.93
C PHE A 243 6.90 7.16 -8.67
N THR A 244 8.09 7.08 -9.24
CA THR A 244 9.01 5.97 -8.98
C THR A 244 10.43 6.46 -8.79
N SER A 245 11.23 5.68 -8.09
CA SER A 245 12.68 5.82 -8.08
C SER A 245 13.34 4.49 -8.31
N GLN A 246 14.51 4.52 -8.90
CA GLN A 246 15.33 3.32 -9.04
C GLN A 246 15.72 2.81 -7.65
N ARG A 247 15.60 1.51 -7.44
CA ARG A 247 16.02 0.87 -6.19
C ARG A 247 17.54 0.96 -6.07
N ILE A 248 17.99 1.47 -4.91
CA ILE A 248 19.41 1.49 -4.58
C ILE A 248 19.79 0.08 -4.13
N ALA A 249 20.77 -0.49 -4.82
CA ALA A 249 21.50 -1.73 -4.51
C ALA A 249 20.74 -2.79 -3.70
N SER A 250 20.48 -3.83 -4.30
CA SER A 250 20.37 -5.25 -4.03
C SER A 250 19.52 -5.81 -5.14
N ASP A 251 20.12 -6.58 -5.99
CA ASP A 251 19.37 -7.47 -6.87
C ASP A 251 18.46 -8.30 -5.98
N TYR A 252 17.24 -8.52 -6.45
CA TYR A 252 16.20 -9.25 -5.71
C TYR A 252 16.65 -10.66 -5.26
N HIS A 253 17.75 -11.15 -5.80
CA HIS A 253 18.38 -12.43 -5.51
C HIS A 253 19.56 -12.36 -4.53
N ASP A 254 19.91 -11.16 -4.00
CA ASP A 254 20.95 -11.06 -2.97
C ASP A 254 20.44 -11.68 -1.67
N GLU A 255 20.79 -12.95 -1.48
CA GLU A 255 20.49 -13.70 -0.26
C GLU A 255 21.48 -13.39 0.86
N GLU A 256 22.59 -12.73 0.56
CA GLU A 256 23.65 -12.41 1.51
C GLU A 256 23.59 -10.94 1.96
N LEU A 257 24.03 -10.68 3.19
CA LEU A 257 24.12 -9.32 3.72
C LEU A 257 25.33 -8.62 3.07
N PRO A 258 25.20 -7.37 2.59
CA PRO A 258 26.31 -6.65 1.96
C PRO A 258 27.33 -6.16 3.01
N ASP A 259 28.64 -6.40 2.78
CA ASP A 259 29.70 -6.06 3.74
C ASP A 259 29.94 -4.55 3.92
N ASN A 260 29.65 -3.73 2.90
CA ASN A 260 30.04 -2.30 2.88
C ASN A 260 28.88 -1.32 2.67
N GLN A 261 27.64 -1.75 2.80
CA GLN A 261 26.45 -0.91 2.58
C GLN A 261 25.46 -1.07 3.75
N LYS A 262 24.83 0.03 4.17
CA LYS A 262 23.78 0.00 5.20
C LYS A 262 22.42 -0.47 4.68
N ILE A 263 22.26 -0.64 3.36
CA ILE A 263 21.01 -1.07 2.74
C ILE A 263 21.13 -2.53 2.33
N ALA A 264 20.36 -3.38 2.96
CA ALA A 264 20.22 -4.80 2.66
C ALA A 264 18.79 -5.12 2.23
N SER A 265 18.58 -6.25 1.53
CA SER A 265 17.25 -6.71 1.17
C SER A 265 16.51 -7.26 2.38
N ALA A 266 15.17 -7.15 2.42
CA ALA A 266 14.37 -7.79 3.46
C ALA A 266 14.57 -9.32 3.48
N THR A 267 14.88 -9.92 2.33
CA THR A 267 15.13 -11.36 2.20
C THR A 267 16.43 -11.76 2.87
N SER A 268 17.56 -11.06 2.60
CA SER A 268 18.85 -11.33 3.26
C SER A 268 18.77 -11.10 4.78
N ILE A 269 18.05 -10.07 5.23
CA ILE A 269 17.82 -9.82 6.66
C ILE A 269 17.06 -10.98 7.30
N ARG A 270 15.96 -11.47 6.70
CA ARG A 270 15.20 -12.60 7.25
C ARG A 270 16.00 -13.90 7.23
N LYS A 271 16.80 -14.13 6.19
CA LYS A 271 17.71 -15.29 6.12
C LYS A 271 18.71 -15.27 7.27
N ALA A 272 19.39 -14.14 7.48
CA ALA A 272 20.35 -13.99 8.56
C ALA A 272 19.71 -14.18 9.96
N LEU A 273 18.50 -13.65 10.19
CA LEU A 273 17.76 -13.85 11.43
C LEU A 273 17.39 -15.32 11.67
N LYS A 274 17.06 -16.07 10.60
CA LYS A 274 16.74 -17.49 10.68
C LYS A 274 17.96 -18.36 10.97
N GLU A 275 19.09 -18.09 10.28
CA GLU A 275 20.27 -18.94 10.32
C GLU A 275 21.13 -18.70 11.57
N GLN A 276 21.27 -17.46 12.00
CA GLN A 276 22.20 -17.11 13.07
C GLN A 276 21.55 -17.02 14.46
N SER A 277 20.21 -17.06 14.54
CA SER A 277 19.43 -16.89 15.78
C SER A 277 19.90 -15.69 16.62
N SER A 278 20.51 -14.70 15.98
CA SER A 278 21.11 -13.51 16.60
C SER A 278 20.74 -12.24 15.84
N PHE A 279 20.33 -11.22 16.59
CA PHE A 279 20.04 -9.90 16.01
C PHE A 279 21.32 -9.13 15.65
N GLN A 280 22.48 -9.54 16.13
CA GLN A 280 23.75 -8.81 15.95
C GLN A 280 24.13 -8.66 14.48
N ALA A 281 23.94 -9.70 13.69
CA ALA A 281 24.27 -9.70 12.25
C ALA A 281 23.44 -8.70 11.44
N VAL A 282 22.20 -8.43 11.87
CA VAL A 282 21.28 -7.55 11.15
C VAL A 282 21.26 -6.11 11.68
N THR A 283 21.91 -5.88 12.83
CA THR A 283 21.98 -4.53 13.45
C THR A 283 22.43 -3.42 12.51
N PRO A 284 23.45 -3.59 11.63
CA PRO A 284 23.90 -2.52 10.74
C PRO A 284 22.86 -2.08 9.69
N TYR A 285 21.86 -2.92 9.42
CA TYR A 285 20.89 -2.74 8.33
C TYR A 285 19.52 -2.25 8.80
N LEU A 286 19.30 -2.23 10.12
CA LEU A 286 18.02 -1.92 10.72
C LEU A 286 18.09 -0.64 11.56
N PRO A 287 17.08 0.25 11.48
CA PRO A 287 16.93 1.33 12.45
C PRO A 287 16.77 0.79 13.89
N ASP A 288 17.25 1.53 14.88
CA ASP A 288 17.16 1.16 16.29
C ASP A 288 15.73 0.86 16.74
N ALA A 289 14.77 1.66 16.24
CA ALA A 289 13.36 1.44 16.48
C ALA A 289 12.88 0.05 15.99
N THR A 290 13.38 -0.40 14.83
CA THR A 290 13.07 -1.73 14.29
C THR A 290 13.69 -2.83 15.13
N LEU A 291 14.96 -2.69 15.48
CA LEU A 291 15.67 -3.66 16.35
C LEU A 291 14.92 -3.82 17.67
N LYS A 292 14.53 -2.68 18.30
CA LYS A 292 13.75 -2.71 19.54
C LYS A 292 12.45 -3.50 19.38
N GLN A 293 11.66 -3.25 18.32
CA GLN A 293 10.39 -3.95 18.10
C GLN A 293 10.58 -5.45 17.81
N LEU A 294 11.66 -5.84 17.11
CA LEU A 294 12.00 -7.24 16.89
C LEU A 294 12.39 -7.94 18.21
N HIS A 295 13.23 -7.31 19.04
CA HIS A 295 13.60 -7.83 20.35
C HIS A 295 12.38 -7.94 21.29
N ASP A 296 11.58 -6.88 21.39
CA ASP A 296 10.39 -6.87 22.24
C ASP A 296 9.40 -7.98 21.82
N TYR A 297 9.22 -8.18 20.50
CA TYR A 297 8.35 -9.22 19.96
C TYR A 297 8.89 -10.62 20.26
N HIS A 298 10.15 -10.88 19.96
CA HIS A 298 10.79 -12.16 20.22
C HIS A 298 10.79 -12.49 21.73
N SER A 299 11.10 -11.52 22.59
CA SER A 299 11.06 -11.70 24.05
C SER A 299 9.65 -12.00 24.58
N SER A 300 8.61 -11.46 23.91
CA SER A 300 7.23 -11.68 24.35
C SER A 300 6.65 -13.01 23.86
N TYR A 301 7.02 -13.46 22.66
CA TYR A 301 6.37 -14.58 21.99
C TYR A 301 7.29 -15.76 21.70
N ASP A 302 8.59 -15.64 21.98
CA ASP A 302 9.64 -16.62 21.69
C ASP A 302 9.62 -17.12 20.22
N LEU A 303 9.25 -16.23 19.31
CA LEU A 303 9.06 -16.57 17.89
C LEU A 303 9.31 -15.36 16.98
N LEU A 304 10.03 -15.59 15.88
CA LEU A 304 9.93 -14.84 14.66
C LEU A 304 9.26 -15.74 13.62
N HIS A 305 8.17 -15.28 13.03
CA HIS A 305 7.33 -16.11 12.16
C HIS A 305 8.04 -16.47 10.86
N THR A 306 7.98 -17.76 10.52
CA THR A 306 8.44 -18.33 9.26
C THR A 306 7.39 -19.31 8.74
N GLN A 307 7.42 -19.66 7.46
CA GLN A 307 6.51 -20.64 6.89
C GLN A 307 6.62 -22.01 7.58
N GLU A 308 7.81 -22.39 8.03
CA GLU A 308 8.05 -23.63 8.75
C GLU A 308 7.25 -23.73 10.05
N ALA A 309 7.08 -22.62 10.76
CA ALA A 309 6.29 -22.59 11.99
C ALA A 309 4.82 -23.01 11.79
N TYR A 310 4.32 -22.88 10.56
CA TYR A 310 2.93 -23.23 10.21
C TYR A 310 2.83 -24.62 9.56
N PHE A 311 3.92 -25.32 9.28
CA PHE A 311 3.91 -26.57 8.52
C PHE A 311 3.04 -27.65 9.18
N ARG A 312 3.12 -27.83 10.51
CA ARG A 312 2.29 -28.79 11.25
C ARG A 312 0.78 -28.51 11.13
N PHE A 313 0.38 -27.23 11.07
CA PHE A 313 -1.02 -26.85 10.92
C PHE A 313 -1.48 -27.09 9.47
N LEU A 314 -0.63 -26.81 8.50
CA LEU A 314 -0.89 -27.11 7.11
C LEU A 314 -1.02 -28.63 6.90
N LYS A 315 -0.15 -29.42 7.53
CA LYS A 315 -0.21 -30.89 7.51
C LYS A 315 -1.53 -31.40 8.10
N HIS A 316 -2.02 -30.82 9.20
CA HIS A 316 -3.33 -31.13 9.76
C HIS A 316 -4.46 -30.88 8.75
N VAL A 317 -4.44 -29.74 8.04
CA VAL A 317 -5.44 -29.42 7.01
C VAL A 317 -5.48 -30.50 5.92
N PHE A 318 -4.34 -30.94 5.42
CA PHE A 318 -4.26 -31.98 4.40
C PHE A 318 -4.70 -33.38 4.89
N HIS A 319 -4.60 -33.65 6.18
CA HIS A 319 -5.05 -34.91 6.77
C HIS A 319 -6.56 -34.91 7.08
N THR A 320 -7.20 -33.77 7.15
CA THR A 320 -8.60 -33.65 7.55
C THR A 320 -9.54 -33.21 6.44
N MET A 321 -9.04 -32.60 5.38
CA MET A 321 -9.83 -32.22 4.20
C MET A 321 -9.76 -33.30 3.12
N ASP A 322 -10.90 -33.60 2.52
CA ASP A 322 -10.92 -34.40 1.31
C ASP A 322 -10.49 -33.61 0.06
N THR A 323 -10.31 -34.29 -1.06
CA THR A 323 -9.83 -33.69 -2.31
C THR A 323 -10.79 -32.62 -2.84
N SER A 324 -12.10 -32.80 -2.68
CA SER A 324 -13.12 -31.86 -3.16
C SER A 324 -13.13 -30.58 -2.32
N GLU A 325 -12.88 -30.70 -1.03
CA GLU A 325 -12.72 -29.57 -0.13
C GLU A 325 -11.48 -28.74 -0.43
N LEU A 326 -10.36 -29.43 -0.76
CA LEU A 326 -9.10 -28.80 -1.19
C LEU A 326 -9.29 -28.06 -2.52
N GLU A 327 -9.94 -28.70 -3.50
CA GLU A 327 -10.28 -28.06 -4.78
C GLU A 327 -11.13 -26.81 -4.60
N GLY A 328 -12.00 -26.76 -3.57
CA GLY A 328 -12.81 -25.62 -3.22
C GLY A 328 -12.04 -24.40 -2.69
N ILE A 329 -10.74 -24.54 -2.36
CA ILE A 329 -9.89 -23.45 -1.82
C ILE A 329 -9.44 -22.53 -2.95
N TYR A 330 -9.37 -21.24 -2.64
CA TYR A 330 -8.98 -20.20 -3.59
C TYR A 330 -7.55 -20.43 -4.13
N GLU A 331 -7.35 -20.16 -5.42
CA GLU A 331 -6.13 -20.42 -6.23
C GLU A 331 -5.78 -21.92 -6.45
N ILE A 332 -6.39 -22.88 -5.77
CA ILE A 332 -6.17 -24.32 -6.04
C ILE A 332 -6.99 -24.71 -7.25
N GLU A 333 -6.33 -25.01 -8.35
CA GLU A 333 -6.92 -25.27 -9.66
C GLU A 333 -6.16 -26.35 -10.41
N GLU A 334 -6.80 -26.93 -11.43
CA GLU A 334 -6.12 -27.77 -12.44
C GLU A 334 -5.50 -29.05 -11.88
N GLY A 335 -6.06 -29.62 -10.80
CA GLY A 335 -5.64 -30.90 -10.23
C GLY A 335 -4.37 -30.81 -9.35
N ILE A 336 -3.90 -29.59 -9.00
CA ILE A 336 -2.72 -29.42 -8.15
C ILE A 336 -2.92 -30.00 -6.75
N GLU A 337 -4.16 -30.06 -6.24
CA GLU A 337 -4.53 -30.61 -4.94
C GLU A 337 -4.06 -32.06 -4.79
N HIS A 338 -4.17 -32.89 -5.80
CA HIS A 338 -3.67 -34.28 -5.77
C HIS A 338 -2.16 -34.33 -5.53
N ARG A 339 -1.40 -33.45 -6.23
CA ARG A 339 0.04 -33.36 -6.06
C ARG A 339 0.41 -32.85 -4.69
N MET A 340 -0.33 -31.85 -4.17
CA MET A 340 -0.13 -31.29 -2.84
C MET A 340 -0.38 -32.33 -1.76
N GLN A 341 -1.47 -33.12 -1.84
CA GLN A 341 -1.76 -34.22 -0.91
C GLN A 341 -0.65 -35.28 -0.93
N LYS A 342 -0.23 -35.74 -2.13
CA LYS A 342 0.84 -36.71 -2.26
C LYS A 342 2.17 -36.20 -1.69
N ALA A 343 2.53 -34.95 -1.94
CA ALA A 343 3.75 -34.34 -1.40
C ALA A 343 3.69 -34.26 0.14
N MET A 344 2.52 -33.90 0.71
CA MET A 344 2.34 -33.74 2.15
C MET A 344 2.53 -35.07 2.92
N THR A 345 2.22 -36.22 2.32
CA THR A 345 2.44 -37.51 2.98
C THR A 345 3.91 -37.88 3.14
N HIS A 346 4.79 -37.31 2.34
CA HIS A 346 6.22 -37.63 2.34
C HIS A 346 7.08 -36.54 3.01
N ALA A 347 6.63 -35.30 2.99
CA ALA A 347 7.41 -34.18 3.46
C ALA A 347 7.53 -34.12 5.00
N SER A 348 8.76 -33.85 5.47
CA SER A 348 9.10 -33.63 6.87
C SER A 348 9.21 -32.13 7.24
N SER A 349 9.36 -31.26 6.23
CA SER A 349 9.46 -29.80 6.36
C SER A 349 8.66 -29.07 5.32
N TYR A 350 8.37 -27.79 5.54
CA TYR A 350 7.70 -26.93 4.58
C TYR A 350 8.49 -26.79 3.25
N GLU A 351 9.80 -26.66 3.35
CA GLU A 351 10.69 -26.52 2.21
C GLU A 351 10.70 -27.78 1.34
N GLU A 352 10.82 -28.96 1.95
CA GLU A 352 10.73 -30.25 1.26
C GLU A 352 9.36 -30.41 0.57
N TYR A 353 8.28 -30.15 1.30
CA TYR A 353 6.92 -30.17 0.76
C TYR A 353 6.79 -29.28 -0.49
N LEU A 354 7.23 -28.03 -0.37
CA LEU A 354 7.09 -27.06 -1.45
C LEU A 354 7.91 -27.48 -2.70
N SER A 355 9.09 -28.06 -2.47
CA SER A 355 9.96 -28.60 -3.55
C SER A 355 9.31 -29.77 -4.27
N LEU A 356 8.64 -30.68 -3.56
CA LEU A 356 7.90 -31.80 -4.13
C LEU A 356 6.68 -31.36 -4.97
N VAL A 357 6.01 -30.28 -4.54
CA VAL A 357 4.84 -29.72 -5.25
C VAL A 357 5.26 -28.92 -6.47
N LYS A 358 6.43 -28.27 -6.47
CA LYS A 358 6.89 -27.34 -7.53
C LYS A 358 6.92 -27.97 -8.92
N THR A 359 6.36 -27.24 -9.88
CA THR A 359 6.43 -27.57 -11.32
C THR A 359 6.73 -26.30 -12.13
N LYS A 360 6.99 -26.43 -13.44
CA LYS A 360 7.18 -25.27 -14.33
C LYS A 360 5.94 -24.38 -14.42
N ARG A 361 4.74 -24.97 -14.29
CA ARG A 361 3.44 -24.27 -14.41
C ARG A 361 3.12 -23.39 -13.20
N TYR A 362 3.54 -23.81 -12.00
CA TYR A 362 3.25 -23.10 -10.76
C TYR A 362 4.49 -22.40 -10.23
N THR A 363 4.43 -21.08 -10.07
CA THR A 363 5.49 -20.30 -9.43
C THR A 363 5.55 -20.59 -7.93
N TRP A 364 6.72 -20.43 -7.31
CA TRP A 364 6.89 -20.56 -5.86
C TRP A 364 5.87 -19.72 -5.09
N THR A 365 5.73 -18.45 -5.48
CA THR A 365 4.82 -17.50 -4.82
C THR A 365 3.34 -17.91 -4.94
N ARG A 366 2.93 -18.51 -6.09
CA ARG A 366 1.56 -19.02 -6.22
C ARG A 366 1.31 -20.20 -5.28
N LEU A 367 2.25 -21.15 -5.18
CA LEU A 367 2.15 -22.27 -4.24
C LEU A 367 2.11 -21.80 -2.78
N GLN A 368 2.91 -20.82 -2.41
CA GLN A 368 2.90 -20.22 -1.07
C GLN A 368 1.56 -19.57 -0.75
N ARG A 369 0.95 -18.83 -1.69
CA ARG A 369 -0.41 -18.27 -1.49
C ARG A 369 -1.47 -19.35 -1.34
N MET A 370 -1.44 -20.41 -2.16
CA MET A 370 -2.33 -21.55 -2.02
C MET A 370 -2.27 -22.15 -0.61
N ASN A 371 -1.07 -22.33 -0.07
CA ASN A 371 -0.88 -22.85 1.28
C ASN A 371 -1.46 -21.89 2.35
N THR A 372 -1.30 -20.59 2.17
CA THR A 372 -1.90 -19.61 3.07
C THR A 372 -3.43 -19.62 2.98
N HIS A 373 -3.99 -19.73 1.77
CA HIS A 373 -5.44 -19.86 1.60
C HIS A 373 -5.99 -21.17 2.19
N LEU A 374 -5.21 -22.26 2.16
CA LEU A 374 -5.53 -23.53 2.84
C LEU A 374 -5.57 -23.34 4.37
N LEU A 375 -4.50 -22.79 4.96
CA LEU A 375 -4.45 -22.48 6.40
C LEU A 375 -5.62 -21.61 6.84
N MET A 376 -5.98 -20.66 6.00
CA MET A 376 -7.09 -19.72 6.22
C MET A 376 -8.47 -20.31 5.90
N ASN A 377 -8.54 -21.50 5.29
CA ASN A 377 -9.77 -22.11 4.76
C ASN A 377 -10.60 -21.12 3.92
N VAL A 378 -9.97 -20.45 2.96
CA VAL A 378 -10.61 -19.46 2.09
C VAL A 378 -11.18 -20.11 0.85
N LYS A 379 -12.50 -20.19 0.74
CA LYS A 379 -13.16 -20.82 -0.41
C LYS A 379 -13.20 -19.87 -1.62
N LYS A 380 -13.07 -20.45 -2.84
CA LYS A 380 -13.16 -19.74 -4.15
C LYS A 380 -14.39 -18.83 -4.22
N LYS A 381 -15.56 -19.38 -3.92
CA LYS A 381 -16.82 -18.65 -3.98
C LYS A 381 -16.80 -17.39 -3.11
N THR A 382 -16.31 -17.50 -1.87
CA THR A 382 -16.21 -16.36 -0.95
C THR A 382 -15.24 -15.30 -1.47
N MET A 383 -14.05 -15.72 -1.91
CA MET A 383 -13.05 -14.78 -2.39
C MET A 383 -13.52 -14.06 -3.65
N HIS A 384 -14.11 -14.77 -4.63
CA HIS A 384 -14.61 -14.17 -5.85
C HIS A 384 -15.70 -13.12 -5.55
N ALA A 385 -16.66 -13.44 -4.69
CA ALA A 385 -17.70 -12.50 -4.29
C ALA A 385 -17.14 -11.24 -3.61
N LEU A 386 -16.11 -11.39 -2.75
CA LEU A 386 -15.48 -10.25 -2.07
C LEU A 386 -14.62 -9.37 -2.97
N LEU A 387 -14.16 -9.91 -4.09
CA LEU A 387 -13.32 -9.20 -5.07
C LEU A 387 -14.12 -8.58 -6.23
N GLU A 388 -15.44 -8.80 -6.29
CA GLU A 388 -16.27 -8.34 -7.42
C GLU A 388 -16.23 -6.82 -7.61
N GLU A 389 -16.27 -6.05 -6.52
CA GLU A 389 -16.23 -4.58 -6.57
C GLU A 389 -14.84 -4.01 -6.90
N LYS A 390 -13.79 -4.83 -6.84
CA LYS A 390 -12.39 -4.45 -7.10
C LYS A 390 -11.87 -3.25 -6.28
N LYS A 391 -12.50 -2.91 -5.18
CA LYS A 391 -12.10 -1.85 -4.24
C LYS A 391 -12.19 -2.33 -2.80
N ALA A 392 -11.35 -1.75 -1.94
CA ALA A 392 -11.39 -2.07 -0.52
C ALA A 392 -12.71 -1.60 0.12
N PRO A 393 -13.42 -2.49 0.84
CA PRO A 393 -14.72 -2.15 1.43
C PRO A 393 -14.61 -1.28 2.69
N TYR A 394 -13.43 -1.07 3.22
CA TYR A 394 -13.13 -0.25 4.40
C TYR A 394 -11.64 0.13 4.44
N ILE A 395 -11.34 1.10 5.27
CA ILE A 395 -9.97 1.50 5.65
C ILE A 395 -9.72 1.07 7.09
N ARG A 396 -8.87 0.07 7.33
CA ARG A 396 -8.47 -0.34 8.67
C ARG A 396 -7.27 0.49 9.13
N LEU A 397 -7.49 1.42 10.06
CA LEU A 397 -6.43 2.25 10.63
C LEU A 397 -5.65 1.47 11.70
N LEU A 398 -4.34 1.30 11.51
CA LEU A 398 -3.44 0.65 12.47
C LEU A 398 -2.71 1.65 13.37
N GLY A 399 -2.34 2.79 12.83
CA GLY A 399 -1.67 3.82 13.62
C GLY A 399 -1.44 5.11 12.85
N MET A 400 -1.07 6.16 13.59
CA MET A 400 -0.82 7.49 13.05
C MET A 400 0.08 8.32 13.96
N THR A 401 0.79 9.29 13.36
CA THR A 401 1.47 10.38 14.05
C THR A 401 0.48 11.52 14.35
N ARG A 402 0.94 12.55 15.08
CA ARG A 402 0.16 13.78 15.26
C ARG A 402 -0.17 14.46 13.93
N LYS A 403 0.79 14.51 13.00
CA LYS A 403 0.58 15.03 11.65
C LYS A 403 -0.41 14.18 10.85
N GLY A 404 -0.30 12.85 10.92
CA GLY A 404 -1.27 11.93 10.33
C GLY A 404 -2.69 12.13 10.87
N GLN A 405 -2.85 12.39 12.16
CA GLN A 405 -4.15 12.71 12.77
C GLN A 405 -4.73 14.01 12.23
N GLN A 406 -3.90 15.05 12.05
CA GLN A 406 -4.32 16.31 11.45
C GLN A 406 -4.84 16.08 10.02
N TYR A 407 -4.09 15.34 9.19
CA TYR A 407 -4.51 15.00 7.84
C TYR A 407 -5.84 14.23 7.82
N LEU A 408 -5.98 13.17 8.62
CA LEU A 408 -7.24 12.41 8.71
C LEU A 408 -8.41 13.29 9.14
N SER A 409 -8.19 14.28 10.00
CA SER A 409 -9.24 15.20 10.43
C SER A 409 -9.76 16.08 9.30
N LEU A 410 -8.92 16.37 8.29
CA LEU A 410 -9.31 17.13 7.10
C LEU A 410 -10.13 16.26 6.14
N VAL A 411 -9.67 15.04 5.84
CA VAL A 411 -10.25 14.20 4.78
C VAL A 411 -11.38 13.28 5.26
N LYS A 412 -11.50 13.00 6.56
CA LYS A 412 -12.44 11.99 7.10
C LYS A 412 -13.92 12.20 6.73
N LYS A 413 -14.33 13.43 6.43
CA LYS A 413 -15.70 13.75 6.01
C LYS A 413 -15.97 13.44 4.53
N GLU A 414 -14.89 13.26 3.75
CA GLU A 414 -14.92 13.02 2.32
C GLU A 414 -14.64 11.54 1.98
N LEU A 415 -14.44 10.70 3.02
CA LEU A 415 -14.22 9.27 2.81
C LEU A 415 -15.50 8.60 2.31
N ASP A 416 -15.40 7.92 1.19
CA ASP A 416 -16.48 7.16 0.57
C ASP A 416 -16.58 5.71 1.07
N VAL A 417 -15.63 5.29 1.94
CA VAL A 417 -15.63 4.00 2.62
C VAL A 417 -15.40 4.15 4.12
N PRO A 418 -15.93 3.23 4.96
CA PRO A 418 -15.80 3.32 6.41
C PRO A 418 -14.35 3.31 6.89
N LEU A 419 -14.00 4.23 7.80
CA LEU A 419 -12.72 4.23 8.51
C LEU A 419 -12.86 3.42 9.81
N VAL A 420 -12.29 2.22 9.83
CA VAL A 420 -12.38 1.27 10.94
C VAL A 420 -11.22 1.47 11.90
N SER A 421 -11.48 2.08 13.03
CA SER A 421 -10.53 2.23 14.15
C SER A 421 -10.81 1.25 15.29
N LYS A 422 -12.02 0.71 15.39
CA LYS A 422 -12.46 -0.27 16.39
C LYS A 422 -13.25 -1.39 15.70
N LEU A 423 -12.79 -2.62 15.83
CA LEU A 423 -13.40 -3.77 15.15
C LEU A 423 -14.85 -3.99 15.55
N SER A 424 -15.19 -3.82 16.82
CA SER A 424 -16.57 -4.05 17.32
C SER A 424 -17.61 -3.06 16.77
N SER A 425 -17.20 -2.00 16.08
CA SER A 425 -18.09 -1.01 15.50
C SER A 425 -18.40 -1.23 14.01
N PHE A 426 -17.81 -2.25 13.39
CA PHE A 426 -17.96 -2.51 11.96
C PHE A 426 -18.00 -4.02 11.70
N SER A 427 -18.85 -4.45 10.78
CA SER A 427 -18.97 -5.84 10.34
C SER A 427 -18.96 -5.92 8.83
N HIS A 428 -18.09 -6.77 8.29
CA HIS A 428 -18.00 -7.05 6.86
C HIS A 428 -17.29 -8.39 6.64
N PRO A 429 -17.71 -9.25 5.70
CA PRO A 429 -17.08 -10.56 5.49
C PRO A 429 -15.57 -10.52 5.16
N ALA A 430 -15.08 -9.44 4.52
CA ALA A 430 -13.64 -9.24 4.33
C ALA A 430 -12.90 -8.98 5.65
N LEU A 431 -13.54 -8.25 6.61
CA LEU A 431 -12.95 -8.01 7.93
C LEU A 431 -12.92 -9.32 8.77
N ASP A 432 -13.88 -10.21 8.58
CA ASP A 432 -13.84 -11.54 9.22
C ASP A 432 -12.63 -12.35 8.75
N LEU A 433 -12.20 -12.17 7.49
CA LEU A 433 -10.96 -12.77 6.99
C LEU A 433 -9.71 -12.13 7.60
N ASP A 434 -9.68 -10.81 7.83
CA ASP A 434 -8.56 -10.15 8.52
C ASP A 434 -8.44 -10.64 9.97
N ILE A 435 -9.57 -10.78 10.67
CA ILE A 435 -9.63 -11.33 12.03
C ILE A 435 -9.15 -12.78 12.05
N ARG A 436 -9.61 -13.59 11.08
CA ARG A 436 -9.15 -14.98 10.92
C ARG A 436 -7.65 -15.04 10.65
N ALA A 437 -7.12 -14.15 9.79
CA ALA A 437 -5.69 -14.07 9.53
C ALA A 437 -4.87 -13.81 10.80
N SER A 438 -5.34 -12.92 11.67
CA SER A 438 -4.68 -12.66 12.96
C SER A 438 -4.73 -13.89 13.89
N ARG A 439 -5.85 -14.63 13.90
CA ARG A 439 -5.97 -15.89 14.69
C ARG A 439 -5.05 -16.98 14.15
N VAL A 440 -5.03 -17.20 12.83
CA VAL A 440 -4.15 -18.18 12.20
C VAL A 440 -2.68 -17.81 12.40
N PHE A 441 -2.37 -16.51 12.32
CA PHE A 441 -1.02 -16.00 12.56
C PHE A 441 -0.51 -16.31 13.98
N SER A 442 -1.39 -16.34 14.98
CA SER A 442 -0.99 -16.64 16.37
C SER A 442 -0.77 -18.13 16.66
N LEU A 443 -1.22 -19.07 15.78
CA LEU A 443 -1.19 -20.51 16.04
C LEU A 443 0.17 -21.10 16.44
N PRO A 444 1.32 -20.66 15.90
CA PRO A 444 2.61 -21.21 16.30
C PRO A 444 3.09 -20.78 17.68
N ILE A 445 2.47 -19.79 18.29
CA ILE A 445 2.84 -19.23 19.60
C ILE A 445 2.25 -20.11 20.70
N CYS A 446 3.02 -20.34 21.77
CA CYS A 446 2.56 -21.09 22.93
C CYS A 446 1.60 -20.27 23.81
N GLU A 447 0.66 -20.96 24.47
CA GLU A 447 -0.19 -20.33 25.50
C GLU A 447 0.64 -19.92 26.74
N PRO A 448 0.27 -18.83 27.44
CA PRO A 448 -0.92 -17.99 27.21
C PRO A 448 -0.72 -16.87 26.18
N MET A 449 0.47 -16.75 25.60
CA MET A 449 0.83 -15.65 24.71
C MET A 449 0.10 -15.70 23.36
N GLN A 450 -0.27 -16.89 22.88
CA GLN A 450 -1.13 -17.07 21.71
C GLN A 450 -2.48 -16.37 21.90
N THR A 451 -3.11 -16.60 23.05
CA THR A 451 -4.39 -15.97 23.42
C THR A 451 -4.24 -14.45 23.52
N GLU A 452 -3.15 -13.94 24.10
CA GLU A 452 -2.94 -12.48 24.21
C GLU A 452 -2.73 -11.83 22.83
N LEU A 453 -1.96 -12.43 21.92
CA LEU A 453 -1.80 -11.91 20.57
C LEU A 453 -3.14 -11.92 19.80
N THR A 454 -3.94 -12.97 19.96
CA THR A 454 -5.28 -13.03 19.34
C THR A 454 -6.21 -11.94 19.87
N LYS A 455 -6.19 -11.69 21.20
CA LYS A 455 -6.98 -10.62 21.82
C LYS A 455 -6.51 -9.22 21.41
N ALA A 456 -5.22 -9.07 21.10
CA ALA A 456 -4.66 -7.78 20.67
C ALA A 456 -5.40 -7.22 19.44
N GLU A 457 -5.93 -8.08 18.56
CA GLU A 457 -6.72 -7.66 17.40
C GLU A 457 -7.96 -6.81 17.76
N PHE A 458 -8.59 -7.13 18.88
CA PHE A 458 -9.78 -6.43 19.37
C PHE A 458 -9.48 -5.33 20.39
N LYS A 459 -8.41 -5.50 21.18
CA LYS A 459 -8.06 -4.59 22.27
C LYS A 459 -7.22 -3.40 21.80
N THR A 460 -6.42 -3.58 20.75
CA THR A 460 -5.50 -2.53 20.29
C THR A 460 -6.24 -1.47 19.50
N SER A 461 -6.32 -0.27 20.05
CA SER A 461 -6.73 0.93 19.32
C SER A 461 -5.62 1.35 18.34
N PRO A 462 -5.92 2.18 17.32
CA PRO A 462 -4.89 2.70 16.45
C PRO A 462 -3.76 3.34 17.24
N ILE A 463 -2.54 2.89 16.98
CA ILE A 463 -1.32 3.35 17.66
C ILE A 463 -1.12 4.83 17.37
N ARG A 464 -0.91 5.64 18.40
CA ARG A 464 -0.56 7.04 18.26
C ARG A 464 0.90 7.24 18.64
N TYR A 465 1.64 7.84 17.76
CA TYR A 465 3.04 8.18 17.97
C TYR A 465 3.18 9.70 18.01
N ASP A 466 3.78 10.19 19.07
CA ASP A 466 4.14 11.59 19.23
C ASP A 466 5.60 11.79 18.83
N GLU A 467 5.83 12.46 17.73
CA GLU A 467 7.15 12.66 17.13
C GLU A 467 8.04 13.57 17.99
N GLU A 468 7.46 14.49 18.77
CA GLU A 468 8.20 15.42 19.63
C GLU A 468 8.74 14.72 20.89
N SER A 469 7.92 13.88 21.51
CA SER A 469 8.32 13.14 22.71
C SER A 469 8.97 11.80 22.41
N GLY A 470 8.83 11.26 21.17
CA GLY A 470 9.28 9.92 20.78
C GLY A 470 8.48 8.79 21.44
N LEU A 471 7.32 9.07 22.00
CA LEU A 471 6.52 8.13 22.77
C LEU A 471 5.25 7.68 22.04
N PHE A 472 4.84 6.45 22.33
CA PHE A 472 3.53 5.96 21.95
C PHE A 472 2.53 6.27 23.04
N SER A 473 1.41 6.93 22.70
CA SER A 473 0.34 7.16 23.66
C SER A 473 -0.65 5.99 23.67
N SER A 474 -1.14 5.64 24.85
CA SER A 474 -2.14 4.59 25.09
C SER A 474 -3.57 5.00 24.72
N ARG A 475 -3.76 6.17 24.12
CA ARG A 475 -5.04 6.67 23.57
C ARG A 475 -4.84 7.48 22.33
#